data_30a04136ebff42972d89f0c90ad4711e
#
_entry.id   30a04136ebff42972d89f0c90ad4711e
#
_cell.length_a   1.000
_cell.length_b   1.000
_cell.length_c   1.000
_cell.angle_alpha   90.00
_cell.angle_beta   90.00
_cell.angle_gamma   90.00
#
_symmetry.space_group_name_H-M   'P 1'
#
loop_
_entity.id
_entity.type
_entity.pdbx_description
1 polymer ?
#
loop_
_entity_poly.entity_id
_entity_poly.type
_entity_poly.pdbx_seq_one_letter_code
_entity_poly.pdbx_strand_id
1 'polypeptide(L)'
;NRSADFIQGVDEDESDNRFINRGRLLHTLFSAIETEKDIDNAIDQLIFEGIIGKPETEDEIRELTRHAFSIPQVQDWYSGDWQLFNECDIIWQEKGELRTRRPDRVMMRDNEIVVVDFKFGKQNKKYNKQVQGYMQLLTRMGYPKENIKGYLWYVEEDLIEKV
;
A
#
# COMPACT_ATOMS: atom_id res chain seq x y z
N ASN A 1 -15.90 4.90 -10.32
CA ASN A 1 -16.57 6.22 -10.37
C ASN A 1 -16.29 7.12 -9.17
N ARG A 2 -15.67 6.62 -8.11
CA ARG A 2 -15.23 7.46 -6.97
C ARG A 2 -14.02 8.35 -7.31
N SER A 3 -13.30 8.03 -8.38
CA SER A 3 -12.20 8.87 -8.84
C SER A 3 -12.66 10.13 -9.55
N ALA A 4 -13.87 10.13 -10.13
CA ALA A 4 -14.41 11.31 -10.79
C ALA A 4 -14.98 12.31 -9.78
N ASP A 5 -15.65 11.83 -8.72
CA ASP A 5 -16.19 12.66 -7.66
C ASP A 5 -15.10 13.36 -6.84
N PHE A 6 -13.96 12.70 -6.73
CA PHE A 6 -12.79 13.25 -6.05
C PHE A 6 -12.14 14.40 -6.84
N ILE A 7 -12.29 14.37 -8.16
CA ILE A 7 -11.74 15.41 -9.06
C ILE A 7 -12.67 16.62 -9.19
N GLN A 8 -13.98 16.45 -8.96
CA GLN A 8 -14.97 17.51 -9.19
C GLN A 8 -15.26 18.40 -7.98
N GLY A 9 -14.74 18.06 -6.79
CA GLY A 9 -15.05 18.79 -5.55
C GLY A 9 -14.06 19.85 -5.17
N VAL A 10 -13.11 20.19 -6.05
CA VAL A 10 -11.95 20.91 -5.58
C VAL A 10 -11.58 22.02 -6.56
N ASP A 11 -12.09 23.19 -6.27
CA ASP A 11 -11.40 24.46 -6.58
C ASP A 11 -10.13 24.53 -5.74
N GLU A 12 -9.28 23.51 -5.85
CA GLU A 12 -8.13 23.36 -5.01
C GLU A 12 -6.88 23.72 -5.78
N ASP A 13 -6.07 24.42 -5.07
CA ASP A 13 -4.71 24.80 -5.40
C ASP A 13 -4.01 23.66 -6.18
N GLU A 14 -3.37 23.98 -7.29
CA GLU A 14 -2.60 23.01 -8.11
C GLU A 14 -1.66 22.12 -7.27
N SER A 15 -1.27 22.59 -6.07
CA SER A 15 -0.43 21.82 -5.14
C SER A 15 -1.14 20.59 -4.59
N ASP A 16 -2.42 20.70 -4.22
CA ASP A 16 -3.18 19.58 -3.65
C ASP A 16 -3.44 18.50 -4.68
N ASN A 17 -3.74 18.87 -5.94
CA ASN A 17 -3.87 17.92 -7.04
C ASN A 17 -2.57 17.15 -7.33
N ARG A 18 -1.41 17.81 -7.20
CA ARG A 18 -0.11 17.15 -7.37
C ARG A 18 0.13 16.11 -6.28
N PHE A 19 -0.20 16.42 -5.02
CA PHE A 19 -0.04 15.48 -3.90
C PHE A 19 -0.93 14.25 -4.07
N ILE A 20 -2.18 14.44 -4.49
CA ILE A 20 -3.12 13.35 -4.73
C ILE A 20 -2.64 12.45 -5.86
N ASN A 21 -2.23 13.03 -6.98
CA ASN A 21 -1.72 12.28 -8.13
C ASN A 21 -0.42 11.55 -7.79
N ARG A 22 0.44 12.17 -7.00
CA ARG A 22 1.68 11.55 -6.52
C ARG A 22 1.40 10.37 -5.60
N GLY A 23 0.47 10.53 -4.68
CA GLY A 23 0.04 9.45 -3.78
C GLY A 23 -0.52 8.24 -4.54
N ARG A 24 -1.35 8.47 -5.56
CA ARG A 24 -1.87 7.40 -6.41
C ARG A 24 -0.78 6.70 -7.20
N LEU A 25 0.14 7.46 -7.76
CA LEU A 25 1.26 6.92 -8.51
C LEU A 25 2.11 6.01 -7.63
N LEU A 26 2.45 6.47 -6.44
CA LEU A 26 3.26 5.71 -5.49
C LEU A 26 2.51 4.47 -4.98
N HIS A 27 1.22 4.58 -4.72
CA HIS A 27 0.40 3.46 -4.33
C HIS A 27 0.35 2.39 -5.43
N THR A 28 0.15 2.81 -6.67
CA THR A 28 0.15 1.92 -7.84
C THR A 28 1.51 1.24 -8.00
N LEU A 29 2.59 2.00 -7.89
CA LEU A 29 3.94 1.47 -8.00
C LEU A 29 4.22 0.41 -6.92
N PHE A 30 3.98 0.75 -5.65
CA PHE A 30 4.30 -0.14 -4.54
C PHE A 30 3.43 -1.39 -4.54
N SER A 31 2.19 -1.28 -5.01
CA SER A 31 1.29 -2.43 -5.17
C SER A 31 1.73 -3.39 -6.29
N ALA A 32 2.47 -2.89 -7.27
CA ALA A 32 2.98 -3.71 -8.39
C ALA A 32 4.28 -4.45 -8.04
N ILE A 33 4.93 -4.10 -6.93
CA ILE A 33 6.21 -4.70 -6.51
C ILE A 33 5.91 -5.90 -5.61
N GLU A 34 6.25 -7.09 -6.05
CA GLU A 34 6.15 -8.31 -5.24
C GLU A 34 7.45 -8.56 -4.47
N THR A 35 8.58 -8.46 -5.17
CA THR A 35 9.92 -8.56 -4.58
C THR A 35 10.79 -7.40 -5.04
N GLU A 36 11.94 -7.21 -4.39
CA GLU A 36 12.91 -6.17 -4.77
C GLU A 36 13.34 -6.24 -6.25
N LYS A 37 13.31 -7.42 -6.84
CA LYS A 37 13.68 -7.63 -8.25
C LYS A 37 12.70 -6.96 -9.23
N ASP A 38 11.50 -6.64 -8.77
CA ASP A 38 10.45 -6.08 -9.62
C ASP A 38 10.50 -4.55 -9.70
N ILE A 39 11.32 -3.90 -8.87
CA ILE A 39 11.31 -2.44 -8.73
C ILE A 39 11.56 -1.74 -10.06
N ASP A 40 12.64 -2.08 -10.74
CA ASP A 40 13.00 -1.41 -12.00
C ASP A 40 11.95 -1.62 -13.08
N ASN A 41 11.45 -2.85 -13.22
CA ASN A 41 10.40 -3.15 -14.18
C ASN A 41 9.08 -2.42 -13.87
N ALA A 42 8.73 -2.29 -12.60
CA ALA A 42 7.53 -1.57 -12.20
C ALA A 42 7.62 -0.08 -12.54
N ILE A 43 8.77 0.54 -12.32
CA ILE A 43 9.01 1.94 -12.68
C ILE A 43 9.02 2.09 -14.21
N ASP A 44 9.72 1.22 -14.92
CA ASP A 44 9.78 1.25 -16.38
C ASP A 44 8.38 1.11 -17.02
N GLN A 45 7.51 0.30 -16.42
CA GLN A 45 6.14 0.16 -16.87
C GLN A 45 5.35 1.47 -16.74
N LEU A 46 5.52 2.19 -15.64
CA LEU A 46 4.87 3.49 -15.44
C LEU A 46 5.39 4.55 -16.43
N ILE A 47 6.66 4.49 -16.79
CA ILE A 47 7.24 5.34 -17.82
C ILE A 47 6.63 5.00 -19.18
N PHE A 48 6.57 3.72 -19.52
CA PHE A 48 6.01 3.23 -20.78
C PHE A 48 4.54 3.64 -20.95
N GLU A 49 3.76 3.57 -19.86
CA GLU A 49 2.35 3.97 -19.87
C GLU A 49 2.14 5.50 -19.86
N GLY A 50 3.22 6.27 -19.77
CA GLY A 50 3.15 7.74 -19.74
C GLY A 50 2.70 8.33 -18.40
N ILE A 51 2.60 7.51 -17.36
CA ILE A 51 2.23 7.97 -16.01
C ILE A 51 3.37 8.77 -15.40
N ILE A 52 4.61 8.31 -15.60
CA ILE A 52 5.81 9.08 -15.32
C ILE A 52 6.25 9.69 -16.65
N GLY A 53 6.02 11.00 -16.81
CA GLY A 53 6.25 11.70 -18.08
C GLY A 53 7.47 12.61 -18.11
N LYS A 54 8.11 12.86 -16.96
CA LYS A 54 9.22 13.80 -16.83
C LYS A 54 10.44 13.12 -16.20
N PRO A 55 11.67 13.39 -16.69
CA PRO A 55 12.89 12.85 -16.09
C PRO A 55 13.04 13.19 -14.61
N GLU A 56 12.66 14.40 -14.20
CA GLU A 56 12.74 14.82 -12.79
C GLU A 56 11.84 13.98 -11.90
N THR A 57 10.66 13.63 -12.38
CA THR A 57 9.71 12.77 -11.67
C THR A 57 10.26 11.35 -11.56
N GLU A 58 10.84 10.83 -12.64
CA GLU A 58 11.49 9.52 -12.65
C GLU A 58 12.61 9.46 -11.60
N ASP A 59 13.50 10.45 -11.60
CA ASP A 59 14.62 10.49 -10.65
C ASP A 59 14.12 10.55 -9.21
N GLU A 60 13.11 11.35 -8.93
CA GLU A 60 12.49 11.46 -7.60
C GLU A 60 11.88 10.13 -7.15
N ILE A 61 11.15 9.47 -8.04
CA ILE A 61 10.51 8.18 -7.73
C ILE A 61 11.56 7.08 -7.50
N ARG A 62 12.61 7.04 -8.32
CA ARG A 62 13.69 6.06 -8.14
C ARG A 62 14.41 6.27 -6.81
N GLU A 63 14.70 7.51 -6.45
CA GLU A 63 15.38 7.82 -5.19
C GLU A 63 14.50 7.51 -3.98
N LEU A 64 13.22 7.87 -4.02
CA LEU A 64 12.26 7.55 -2.96
C LEU A 64 12.15 6.04 -2.77
N THR A 65 12.03 5.30 -3.86
CA THR A 65 11.91 3.84 -3.84
C THR A 65 13.19 3.19 -3.30
N ARG A 66 14.36 3.63 -3.79
CA ARG A 66 15.63 3.15 -3.28
C ARG A 66 15.76 3.34 -1.78
N HIS A 67 15.36 4.51 -1.29
CA HIS A 67 15.40 4.81 0.14
C HIS A 67 14.41 3.93 0.93
N ALA A 68 13.18 3.81 0.45
CA ALA A 68 12.14 3.01 1.09
C ALA A 68 12.56 1.54 1.23
N PHE A 69 13.20 0.99 0.22
CA PHE A 69 13.67 -0.40 0.19
C PHE A 69 15.04 -0.59 0.85
N SER A 70 15.62 0.44 1.46
CA SER A 70 16.82 0.32 2.28
C SER A 70 16.53 -0.09 3.73
N ILE A 71 15.28 -0.03 4.17
CA ILE A 71 14.85 -0.37 5.51
C ILE A 71 14.88 -1.90 5.68
N PRO A 72 15.59 -2.45 6.70
CA PRO A 72 15.72 -3.89 6.85
C PRO A 72 14.41 -4.65 6.96
N GLN A 73 13.42 -4.12 7.66
CA GLN A 73 12.10 -4.75 7.77
C GLN A 73 11.39 -4.83 6.41
N VAL A 74 11.52 -3.78 5.60
CA VAL A 74 10.98 -3.75 4.24
C VAL A 74 11.70 -4.76 3.35
N GLN A 75 13.02 -4.85 3.46
CA GLN A 75 13.79 -5.83 2.71
C GLN A 75 13.36 -7.26 3.01
N ASP A 76 13.07 -7.57 4.28
CA ASP A 76 12.51 -8.87 4.65
C ASP A 76 11.14 -9.11 4.00
N TRP A 77 10.24 -8.14 4.05
CA TRP A 77 8.92 -8.26 3.43
C TRP A 77 8.97 -8.50 1.93
N TYR A 78 9.99 -7.99 1.24
CA TYR A 78 10.14 -8.07 -0.21
C TYR A 78 11.26 -9.01 -0.64
N SER A 79 11.71 -9.89 0.24
CA SER A 79 12.81 -10.83 -0.01
C SER A 79 12.45 -11.97 -0.97
N GLY A 80 11.18 -12.28 -1.11
CA GLY A 80 10.70 -13.46 -1.82
C GLY A 80 10.44 -14.66 -0.92
N ASP A 81 10.73 -14.56 0.39
CA ASP A 81 10.52 -15.65 1.35
C ASP A 81 9.07 -15.73 1.88
N TRP A 82 8.24 -14.77 1.50
CA TRP A 82 6.83 -14.72 1.89
C TRP A 82 5.93 -15.16 0.74
N GLN A 83 4.88 -15.90 1.08
CA GLN A 83 3.79 -16.14 0.14
C GLN A 83 2.85 -14.93 0.15
N LEU A 84 2.57 -14.38 -1.03
CA LEU A 84 1.73 -13.20 -1.17
C LEU A 84 0.27 -13.55 -1.46
N PHE A 85 -0.64 -12.78 -0.88
CA PHE A 85 -2.08 -12.87 -1.08
C PHE A 85 -2.62 -11.52 -1.56
N ASN A 86 -1.99 -10.92 -2.56
CA ASN A 86 -2.30 -9.56 -3.03
C ASN A 86 -3.67 -9.44 -3.68
N GLU A 87 -4.25 -10.55 -4.14
CA GLU A 87 -5.57 -10.56 -4.77
C GLU A 87 -6.67 -11.05 -3.83
N CYS A 88 -6.36 -11.18 -2.54
CA CYS A 88 -7.33 -11.64 -1.55
C CYS A 88 -8.23 -10.47 -1.13
N ASP A 89 -9.44 -10.45 -1.68
CA ASP A 89 -10.47 -9.55 -1.20
C ASP A 89 -11.01 -10.05 0.12
N ILE A 90 -11.08 -9.17 1.10
CA ILE A 90 -11.74 -9.45 2.36
C ILE A 90 -13.19 -8.98 2.22
N ILE A 91 -14.13 -9.92 2.35
CA ILE A 91 -15.56 -9.67 2.18
C ILE A 91 -16.25 -9.80 3.54
N TRP A 92 -17.05 -8.80 3.90
CA TRP A 92 -17.88 -8.86 5.09
C TRP A 92 -19.23 -8.21 4.85
N GLN A 93 -20.17 -8.49 5.74
CA GLN A 93 -21.50 -7.90 5.70
C GLN A 93 -21.62 -6.82 6.77
N GLU A 94 -22.04 -5.65 6.38
CA GLU A 94 -22.27 -4.50 7.26
C GLU A 94 -23.59 -3.85 6.90
N LYS A 95 -24.48 -3.72 7.90
CA LYS A 95 -25.82 -3.13 7.73
C LYS A 95 -26.61 -3.73 6.56
N GLY A 96 -26.51 -5.04 6.36
CA GLY A 96 -27.18 -5.75 5.28
C GLY A 96 -26.53 -5.63 3.91
N GLU A 97 -25.44 -4.89 3.77
CA GLU A 97 -24.70 -4.73 2.53
C GLU A 97 -23.38 -5.50 2.56
N LEU A 98 -23.02 -6.10 1.42
CA LEU A 98 -21.70 -6.71 1.25
C LEU A 98 -20.67 -5.62 1.03
N ARG A 99 -19.61 -5.67 1.82
CA ARG A 99 -18.45 -4.80 1.70
C ARG A 99 -17.24 -5.62 1.33
N THR A 100 -16.39 -5.08 0.47
CA THR A 100 -15.10 -5.69 0.12
C THR A 100 -13.99 -4.68 0.31
N ARG A 101 -12.86 -5.16 0.82
CA ARG A 101 -11.63 -4.38 0.86
C ARG A 101 -10.45 -5.29 0.54
N ARG A 102 -9.44 -4.69 -0.06
CA ARG A 102 -8.17 -5.36 -0.34
C ARG A 102 -7.08 -4.61 0.39
N PRO A 103 -6.42 -5.23 1.39
CA PRO A 103 -5.21 -4.67 1.96
C PRO A 103 -4.14 -4.51 0.88
N ASP A 104 -3.28 -3.52 1.03
CA ASP A 104 -2.23 -3.24 0.04
C ASP A 104 -1.26 -4.40 -0.10
N ARG A 105 -0.90 -5.04 1.00
CA ARG A 105 -0.04 -6.22 0.98
C ARG A 105 -0.42 -7.17 2.12
N VAL A 106 -0.68 -8.41 1.77
CA VAL A 106 -0.88 -9.51 2.73
C VAL A 106 0.11 -10.60 2.39
N MET A 107 0.86 -11.06 3.38
CA MET A 107 1.90 -12.07 3.19
C MET A 107 1.93 -13.05 4.34
N MET A 108 2.29 -14.28 4.01
CA MET A 108 2.39 -15.38 4.97
C MET A 108 3.73 -16.07 4.88
N ARG A 109 4.30 -16.37 6.04
CA ARG A 109 5.51 -17.18 6.17
C ARG A 109 5.36 -18.03 7.41
N ASP A 110 5.54 -19.36 7.25
CA ASP A 110 5.21 -20.34 8.27
C ASP A 110 3.74 -20.15 8.68
N ASN A 111 3.44 -19.81 9.91
CA ASN A 111 2.08 -19.54 10.36
C ASN A 111 1.82 -18.06 10.62
N GLU A 112 2.78 -17.20 10.30
CA GLU A 112 2.67 -15.76 10.50
C GLU A 112 2.01 -15.10 9.30
N ILE A 113 1.00 -14.27 9.56
CA ILE A 113 0.34 -13.43 8.55
C ILE A 113 0.66 -11.97 8.87
N VAL A 114 1.15 -11.26 7.87
CA VAL A 114 1.46 -9.83 7.98
C VAL A 114 0.61 -9.05 6.99
N VAL A 115 -0.10 -8.05 7.49
CA VAL A 115 -0.89 -7.11 6.71
C VAL A 115 -0.19 -5.75 6.74
N VAL A 116 0.06 -5.19 5.58
CA VAL A 116 0.67 -3.86 5.46
C VAL A 116 -0.19 -2.98 4.57
N ASP A 117 -0.50 -1.79 5.06
CA ASP A 117 -1.05 -0.71 4.25
C ASP A 117 0.02 0.38 4.03
N PHE A 118 0.14 0.82 2.79
CA PHE A 118 1.05 1.88 2.38
C PHE A 118 0.35 3.23 2.50
N LYS A 119 1.00 4.20 3.13
CA LYS A 119 0.50 5.56 3.24
C LYS A 119 1.56 6.54 2.71
N PHE A 120 1.13 7.45 1.87
CA PHE A 120 1.95 8.47 1.22
C PHE A 120 1.45 9.87 1.61
N GLY A 121 1.46 10.15 2.88
CA GLY A 121 0.97 11.39 3.44
C GLY A 121 1.13 11.40 4.94
N LYS A 122 0.41 12.30 5.60
CA LYS A 122 0.52 12.48 7.04
C LYS A 122 -0.13 11.32 7.81
N GLN A 123 0.40 11.07 8.99
CA GLN A 123 -0.15 10.10 9.93
C GLN A 123 -1.59 10.48 10.31
N ASN A 124 -2.44 9.46 10.42
CA ASN A 124 -3.82 9.64 10.86
C ASN A 124 -4.28 8.37 11.59
N LYS A 125 -4.80 8.55 12.80
CA LYS A 125 -5.25 7.43 13.65
C LYS A 125 -6.38 6.60 13.03
N LYS A 126 -7.16 7.17 12.11
CA LYS A 126 -8.21 6.42 11.41
C LYS A 126 -7.65 5.26 10.57
N TYR A 127 -6.39 5.36 10.13
CA TYR A 127 -5.74 4.30 9.38
C TYR A 127 -5.45 3.07 10.24
N ASN A 128 -5.20 3.28 11.54
CA ASN A 128 -5.04 2.16 12.49
C ASN A 128 -6.29 1.31 12.54
N LYS A 129 -7.47 1.92 12.58
CA LYS A 129 -8.75 1.21 12.58
C LYS A 129 -8.96 0.40 11.30
N GLN A 130 -8.50 0.92 10.17
CA GLN A 130 -8.57 0.23 8.89
C GLN A 130 -7.76 -1.08 8.92
N VAL A 131 -6.52 -1.02 9.37
CA VAL A 131 -5.66 -2.21 9.49
C VAL A 131 -6.18 -3.17 10.56
N GLN A 132 -6.64 -2.66 11.70
CA GLN A 132 -7.28 -3.47 12.73
C GLN A 132 -8.49 -4.23 12.18
N GLY A 133 -9.28 -3.57 11.33
CA GLY A 133 -10.42 -4.20 10.65
C GLY A 133 -10.00 -5.37 9.78
N TYR A 134 -8.93 -5.24 9.02
CA TYR A 134 -8.37 -6.34 8.22
C TYR A 134 -7.93 -7.52 9.11
N MET A 135 -7.24 -7.21 10.20
CA MET A 135 -6.78 -8.23 11.13
C MET A 135 -7.95 -9.01 11.77
N GLN A 136 -9.01 -8.30 12.15
CA GLN A 136 -10.22 -8.92 12.70
C GLN A 136 -10.91 -9.84 11.67
N LEU A 137 -10.98 -9.42 10.42
CA LEU A 137 -11.57 -10.21 9.36
C LEU A 137 -10.78 -11.50 9.10
N LEU A 138 -9.46 -11.43 9.14
CA LEU A 138 -8.59 -12.61 9.04
C LEU A 138 -8.84 -13.57 10.22
N THR A 139 -9.01 -13.04 11.42
CA THR A 139 -9.35 -13.86 12.59
C THR A 139 -10.70 -14.58 12.40
N ARG A 140 -11.71 -13.89 11.86
CA ARG A 140 -13.00 -14.49 11.54
C ARG A 140 -12.92 -15.57 10.47
N MET A 141 -11.95 -15.47 9.58
CA MET A 141 -11.68 -16.49 8.55
C MET A 141 -11.00 -17.74 9.11
N GLY A 142 -10.63 -17.74 10.39
CA GLY A 142 -10.06 -18.88 11.08
C GLY A 142 -8.56 -18.81 11.35
N TYR A 143 -7.90 -17.72 11.01
CA TYR A 143 -6.48 -17.56 11.33
C TYR A 143 -6.31 -17.16 12.79
N PRO A 144 -5.37 -17.79 13.54
CA PRO A 144 -5.15 -17.45 14.94
C PRO A 144 -4.71 -16.00 15.11
N LYS A 145 -5.35 -15.30 16.04
CA LYS A 145 -5.07 -13.89 16.30
C LYS A 145 -3.59 -13.62 16.61
N GLU A 146 -2.96 -14.49 17.37
CA GLU A 146 -1.56 -14.38 17.77
C GLU A 146 -0.58 -14.47 16.61
N ASN A 147 -1.02 -15.01 15.47
CA ASN A 147 -0.21 -15.14 14.26
C ASN A 147 -0.38 -13.97 13.28
N ILE A 148 -1.29 -13.05 13.57
CA ILE A 148 -1.63 -11.94 12.68
C ILE A 148 -0.95 -10.67 13.18
N LYS A 149 -0.16 -10.03 12.32
CA LYS A 149 0.47 -8.74 12.58
C LYS A 149 0.04 -7.73 11.53
N GLY A 150 -0.20 -6.52 11.95
CA GLY A 150 -0.59 -5.42 11.06
C GLY A 150 0.33 -4.23 11.20
N TYR A 151 0.62 -3.60 10.07
CA TYR A 151 1.49 -2.44 10.01
C TYR A 151 0.92 -1.37 9.08
N LEU A 152 1.12 -0.13 9.48
CA LEU A 152 1.01 1.04 8.61
C LEU A 152 2.42 1.47 8.23
N TRP A 153 2.70 1.51 6.94
CA TRP A 153 3.97 1.99 6.46
C TRP A 153 3.80 3.38 5.83
N TYR A 154 4.23 4.39 6.57
CA TYR A 154 4.31 5.77 6.11
C TYR A 154 5.62 5.95 5.35
N VAL A 155 5.57 5.72 4.04
CA VAL A 155 6.75 5.54 3.19
C VAL A 155 7.64 6.77 3.16
N GLU A 156 7.04 7.95 3.05
CA GLU A 156 7.79 9.21 2.96
C GLU A 156 8.35 9.66 4.31
N GLU A 157 7.82 9.17 5.42
CA GLU A 157 8.28 9.48 6.76
C GLU A 157 9.24 8.44 7.34
N ASP A 158 9.59 7.40 6.58
CA ASP A 158 10.41 6.27 7.04
C ASP A 158 9.86 5.63 8.32
N LEU A 159 8.55 5.60 8.46
CA LEU A 159 7.89 5.12 9.67
C LEU A 159 7.07 3.86 9.37
N ILE A 160 7.38 2.79 10.11
CA ILE A 160 6.57 1.59 10.15
C ILE A 160 5.93 1.50 11.52
N GLU A 161 4.63 1.67 11.57
CA GLU A 161 3.84 1.63 12.80
C GLU A 161 3.15 0.29 12.94
N LYS A 162 3.42 -0.41 14.03
CA LYS A 162 2.71 -1.65 14.35
C LYS A 162 1.33 -1.31 14.91
N VAL A 163 0.34 -1.93 14.34
CA VAL A 163 -1.06 -1.74 14.73
C VAL A 163 -1.49 -2.77 15.77
#